data_fc61d35b3d12d09e846f35d47dd32e10
#
_entry.id   fc61d35b3d12d09e846f35d47dd32e10
#
_cell.length_a   1.000
_cell.length_b   1.000
_cell.length_c   1.000
_cell.angle_alpha   90.00
_cell.angle_beta   90.00
_cell.angle_gamma   90.00
#
_symmetry.space_group_name_H-M   'P 1'
#
loop_
_entity.id
_entity.type
_entity.pdbx_description
1 polymer ?
#
loop_
_entity_poly.entity_id
_entity_poly.type
_entity_poly.pdbx_seq_one_letter_code
_entity_poly.pdbx_strand_id
1 'polypeptide(L)'
;MTTLSKTLITAAALAAIATTAFSQPSMEIKSGMAHVYTGGKMSAMAMAADEKNHEAMMKHATKVPDNTVFFMHHGELYSTAGTLDPTGNFYRP
;
A
#
# COMPACT_ATOMS: atom_id res chain seq x y z
N MET A 1 11.24 -26.74 -31.91
CA MET A 1 12.02 -25.61 -32.00
C MET A 1 11.64 -24.51 -31.08
N THR A 2 10.79 -23.67 -31.52
CA THR A 2 10.39 -22.52 -30.74
C THR A 2 9.66 -22.88 -29.48
N THR A 3 9.06 -24.02 -29.45
CA THR A 3 8.30 -24.42 -28.28
C THR A 3 9.16 -24.53 -27.02
N LEU A 4 10.40 -24.88 -27.19
CA LEU A 4 11.27 -25.02 -26.05
C LEU A 4 11.49 -23.69 -25.35
N SER A 5 11.65 -22.66 -26.14
CA SER A 5 11.85 -21.35 -25.55
C SER A 5 10.69 -20.92 -24.71
N LYS A 6 9.50 -21.22 -25.15
CA LYS A 6 8.33 -20.83 -24.42
C LYS A 6 8.27 -21.50 -23.06
N THR A 7 8.64 -22.73 -23.01
CA THR A 7 8.64 -23.45 -21.76
C THR A 7 9.59 -22.84 -20.76
N LEU A 8 10.75 -22.44 -21.23
CA LEU A 8 11.74 -21.82 -20.35
C LEU A 8 11.24 -20.53 -19.77
N ILE A 9 10.59 -19.74 -20.59
CA ILE A 9 10.05 -18.48 -20.13
C ILE A 9 9.04 -18.69 -19.02
N THR A 10 8.22 -19.71 -19.16
CA THR A 10 7.24 -20.01 -18.14
C THR A 10 7.90 -20.33 -16.81
N ALA A 11 8.97 -21.06 -16.84
CA ALA A 11 9.67 -21.40 -15.64
C ALA A 11 10.22 -20.16 -14.94
N ALA A 12 10.75 -19.25 -15.71
CA ALA A 12 11.26 -18.02 -15.16
C ALA A 12 10.16 -17.21 -14.48
N ALA A 13 8.99 -17.19 -15.08
CA ALA A 13 7.88 -16.47 -14.50
C ALA A 13 7.49 -17.03 -13.14
N LEU A 14 7.53 -18.32 -13.01
CA LEU A 14 7.21 -18.95 -11.74
C LEU A 14 8.19 -18.55 -10.65
N ALA A 15 9.44 -18.48 -11.00
CA ALA A 15 10.44 -18.09 -10.03
C ALA A 15 10.19 -16.66 -9.55
N ALA A 16 9.83 -15.79 -10.45
CA ALA A 16 9.55 -14.42 -10.09
C ALA A 16 8.37 -14.33 -9.14
N ILE A 17 7.36 -15.12 -9.37
CA ILE A 17 6.19 -15.12 -8.51
C ILE A 17 6.57 -15.55 -7.09
N ALA A 18 7.39 -16.56 -6.98
CA ALA A 18 7.82 -17.03 -5.68
C ALA A 18 8.55 -15.94 -4.90
N THR A 19 9.36 -15.17 -5.61
CA THR A 19 10.10 -14.09 -4.97
C THR A 19 9.18 -13.03 -4.41
N THR A 20 8.16 -12.67 -5.15
CA THR A 20 7.24 -11.63 -4.70
C THR A 20 6.39 -12.04 -3.52
N ALA A 21 6.31 -13.32 -3.23
CA ALA A 21 5.54 -13.79 -2.09
C ALA A 21 6.06 -13.23 -0.78
N PHE A 22 7.33 -12.91 -0.69
CA PHE A 22 7.93 -12.40 0.53
C PHE A 22 7.92 -10.89 0.64
N SER A 23 7.84 -10.20 -0.46
CA SER A 23 7.84 -8.76 -0.43
C SER A 23 6.55 -8.28 -1.05
N GLN A 24 5.59 -8.00 -0.21
CA GLN A 24 4.35 -7.44 -0.67
C GLN A 24 4.59 -6.00 -1.07
N PRO A 25 4.15 -5.61 -2.25
CA PRO A 25 4.29 -4.20 -2.63
C PRO A 25 3.47 -3.37 -1.66
N SER A 26 4.11 -2.46 -1.00
CA SER A 26 3.41 -1.56 -0.11
C SER A 26 2.56 -0.63 -0.96
N MET A 27 1.44 -0.22 -0.41
CA MET A 27 0.59 0.75 -1.06
C MET A 27 1.26 2.10 -0.95
N GLU A 28 1.81 2.56 -2.05
CA GLU A 28 2.56 3.79 -2.08
C GLU A 28 1.65 4.96 -2.42
N ILE A 29 1.65 5.97 -1.56
CA ILE A 29 0.89 7.17 -1.81
C ILE A 29 1.85 8.23 -2.33
N LYS A 30 1.75 8.52 -3.62
CA LYS A 30 2.62 9.49 -4.24
C LYS A 30 2.05 10.90 -4.08
N SER A 31 2.92 11.88 -4.21
CA SER A 31 2.48 13.28 -4.19
C SER A 31 1.41 13.50 -5.25
N GLY A 32 0.36 14.19 -4.88
CA GLY A 32 -0.75 14.44 -5.79
C GLY A 32 -1.79 13.34 -5.83
N MET A 33 -1.55 12.25 -5.11
CA MET A 33 -2.48 11.14 -5.02
C MET A 33 -3.09 11.05 -3.64
N ALA A 34 -4.29 10.55 -3.56
CA ALA A 34 -4.97 10.34 -2.30
C ALA A 34 -5.63 8.97 -2.29
N HIS A 35 -5.72 8.39 -1.10
CA HIS A 35 -6.45 7.15 -0.90
C HIS A 35 -7.63 7.45 0.00
N VAL A 36 -8.81 7.06 -0.44
CA VAL A 36 -10.03 7.31 0.30
C VAL A 36 -10.58 5.98 0.80
N TYR A 37 -10.83 5.92 2.09
CA TYR A 37 -11.40 4.74 2.71
C TYR A 37 -12.88 4.99 2.97
N THR A 38 -13.73 4.21 2.33
CA THR A 38 -15.16 4.35 2.52
C THR A 38 -15.84 3.02 2.19
N GLY A 39 -16.86 2.69 2.97
CA GLY A 39 -17.57 1.44 2.76
C GLY A 39 -16.72 0.20 2.89
N GLY A 40 -15.70 0.24 3.74
CA GLY A 40 -14.80 -0.88 3.94
C GLY A 40 -13.81 -1.09 2.83
N LYS A 41 -13.70 -0.15 1.91
CA LYS A 41 -12.81 -0.27 0.76
C LYS A 41 -11.93 0.95 0.61
N MET A 42 -10.73 0.72 0.14
CA MET A 42 -9.77 1.76 -0.14
C MET A 42 -9.74 2.01 -1.64
N SER A 43 -9.83 3.26 -2.05
CA SER A 43 -9.70 3.62 -3.45
C SER A 43 -8.67 4.73 -3.60
N ALA A 44 -7.94 4.70 -4.70
CA ALA A 44 -6.91 5.68 -4.98
C ALA A 44 -7.38 6.61 -6.09
N MET A 45 -7.07 7.89 -5.95
CA MET A 45 -7.41 8.85 -6.98
C MET A 45 -6.45 10.02 -6.94
N ALA A 46 -6.34 10.70 -8.06
CA ALA A 46 -5.54 11.91 -8.12
C ALA A 46 -6.30 13.06 -7.47
N MET A 47 -5.58 13.85 -6.69
CA MET A 47 -6.18 15.03 -6.10
C MET A 47 -6.26 16.13 -7.15
N ALA A 48 -7.27 16.99 -7.01
CA ALA A 48 -7.38 18.15 -7.89
C ALA A 48 -6.19 19.06 -7.66
N ALA A 49 -5.59 19.52 -8.74
CA ALA A 49 -4.43 20.40 -8.66
C ALA A 49 -4.87 21.86 -8.46
N ASP A 50 -5.61 22.10 -7.41
CA ASP A 50 -6.17 23.40 -7.12
C ASP A 50 -5.72 23.82 -5.73
N GLU A 51 -5.18 25.01 -5.61
CA GLU A 51 -4.69 25.49 -4.33
C GLU A 51 -5.77 25.55 -3.27
N LYS A 52 -6.98 25.95 -3.66
CA LYS A 52 -8.08 26.03 -2.71
C LYS A 52 -8.43 24.64 -2.16
N ASN A 53 -8.40 23.65 -3.02
CA ASN A 53 -8.67 22.29 -2.60
C ASN A 53 -7.60 21.83 -1.63
N HIS A 54 -6.35 22.13 -1.94
CA HIS A 54 -5.24 21.75 -1.09
C HIS A 54 -5.33 22.43 0.28
N GLU A 55 -5.63 23.69 0.30
CA GLU A 55 -5.78 24.44 1.55
C GLU A 55 -6.92 23.90 2.39
N ALA A 56 -8.03 23.58 1.75
CA ALA A 56 -9.16 23.01 2.47
C ALA A 56 -8.81 21.69 3.13
N MET A 57 -8.07 20.86 2.43
CA MET A 57 -7.61 19.59 2.99
C MET A 57 -6.64 19.79 4.13
N MET A 58 -5.69 20.70 3.98
CA MET A 58 -4.68 20.93 5.00
C MET A 58 -5.25 21.52 6.29
N LYS A 59 -6.35 22.25 6.20
CA LYS A 59 -7.00 22.76 7.40
C LYS A 59 -7.42 21.67 8.35
N HIS A 60 -7.79 20.52 7.82
CA HIS A 60 -8.30 19.42 8.62
C HIS A 60 -7.35 18.24 8.66
N ALA A 61 -6.16 18.40 8.10
CA ALA A 61 -5.22 17.31 7.99
C ALA A 61 -4.35 17.17 9.23
N THR A 62 -3.96 15.94 9.50
CA THR A 62 -3.03 15.63 10.57
C THR A 62 -1.87 14.87 9.98
N LYS A 63 -0.66 15.29 10.31
CA LYS A 63 0.51 14.60 9.82
C LYS A 63 0.61 13.22 10.47
N VAL A 64 0.80 12.20 9.64
CA VAL A 64 0.96 10.84 10.15
C VAL A 64 2.39 10.68 10.64
N PRO A 65 2.58 10.27 11.90
CA PRO A 65 3.92 10.05 12.42
C PRO A 65 4.59 8.85 11.74
N ASP A 66 5.91 8.85 11.76
CA ASP A 66 6.64 7.67 11.34
C ASP A 66 6.29 6.51 12.25
N ASN A 67 6.39 5.30 11.72
CA ASN A 67 6.10 4.09 12.48
C ASN A 67 4.64 4.04 12.91
N THR A 68 3.77 4.20 11.93
CA THR A 68 2.33 4.02 12.11
C THR A 68 1.91 2.80 11.29
N VAL A 69 1.19 1.90 11.93
CA VAL A 69 0.70 0.70 11.28
C VAL A 69 -0.78 0.86 11.00
N PHE A 70 -1.17 0.61 9.76
CA PHE A 70 -2.56 0.61 9.35
C PHE A 70 -3.00 -0.83 9.10
N PHE A 71 -4.13 -1.21 9.61
CA PHE A 71 -4.60 -2.59 9.43
C PHE A 71 -6.12 -2.67 9.42
N MET A 72 -6.61 -3.75 8.83
CA MET A 72 -8.03 -4.02 8.78
C MET A 72 -8.41 -5.05 9.84
N HIS A 73 -9.53 -4.83 10.50
CA HIS A 73 -10.04 -5.78 11.46
C HIS A 73 -11.56 -5.75 11.41
N HIS A 74 -12.16 -6.90 11.15
CA HIS A 74 -13.61 -7.02 11.01
C HIS A 74 -14.21 -5.99 10.07
N GLY A 75 -13.54 -5.78 8.94
CA GLY A 75 -14.04 -4.88 7.91
C GLY A 75 -13.84 -3.41 8.18
N GLU A 76 -13.13 -3.06 9.25
CA GLU A 76 -12.85 -1.67 9.58
C GLU A 76 -11.36 -1.39 9.59
N LEU A 77 -11.00 -0.19 9.22
CA LEU A 77 -9.59 0.23 9.14
C LEU A 77 -9.16 0.89 10.44
N TYR A 78 -8.03 0.45 10.95
CA TYR A 78 -7.45 0.99 12.17
C TYR A 78 -6.01 1.45 11.94
N SER A 79 -5.54 2.28 12.83
CA SER A 79 -4.13 2.66 12.85
C SER A 79 -3.62 2.62 14.27
N THR A 80 -2.33 2.33 14.40
CA THR A 80 -1.69 2.33 15.71
C THR A 80 -0.22 2.69 15.54
N ALA A 81 0.35 3.25 16.60
CA ALA A 81 1.77 3.57 16.60
C ALA A 81 2.59 2.30 16.82
N GLY A 82 3.60 2.09 16.00
CA GLY A 82 4.44 0.92 16.12
C GLY A 82 4.96 0.46 14.78
N THR A 83 5.57 -0.72 14.76
CA THR A 83 6.12 -1.32 13.56
C THR A 83 5.81 -2.80 13.52
N LEU A 84 5.95 -3.38 12.33
CA LEU A 84 5.86 -4.81 12.16
C LEU A 84 7.20 -5.34 11.66
N ASP A 85 7.62 -6.50 12.15
CA ASP A 85 8.81 -7.13 11.61
C ASP A 85 8.43 -7.95 10.36
N PRO A 86 9.41 -8.52 9.66
CA PRO A 86 9.10 -9.29 8.45
C PRO A 86 8.16 -10.47 8.66
N THR A 87 8.03 -10.94 9.88
CA THR A 87 7.11 -12.04 10.18
C THR A 87 5.71 -11.54 10.53
N GLY A 88 5.53 -10.23 10.62
CA GLY A 88 4.24 -9.65 10.93
C GLY A 88 3.98 -9.41 12.40
N ASN A 89 4.97 -9.61 13.25
CA ASN A 89 4.81 -9.37 14.68
C ASN A 89 4.87 -7.88 14.97
N PHE A 90 4.01 -7.44 15.85
CA PHE A 90 3.86 -6.05 16.19
C PHE A 90 4.75 -5.65 17.38
N TYR A 91 5.39 -4.51 17.25
CA TYR A 91 6.22 -3.93 18.30
C TYR A 91 5.80 -2.49 18.54
N ARG A 92 5.57 -2.17 19.78
CA ARG A 92 5.25 -0.79 20.17
C ARG A 92 6.51 0.07 20.12
N PRO A 93 6.34 1.38 19.94
CA PRO A 93 7.49 2.27 19.87
C PRO A 93 8.27 2.31 21.18
#